data_a5fc9da0544d5dfe8d1e8f757e8557ef
#
_entry.id   a5fc9da0544d5dfe8d1e8f757e8557ef
#
_cell.length_a   1.000
_cell.length_b   1.000
_cell.length_c   1.000
_cell.angle_alpha   90.00
_cell.angle_beta   90.00
_cell.angle_gamma   90.00
#
_symmetry.space_group_name_H-M   'P 1'
#
loop_
_entity.id
_entity.type
_entity.pdbx_description
1 polymer ?
#
loop_
_entity_poly.entity_id
_entity_poly.type
_entity_poly.pdbx_seq_one_letter_code
_entity_poly.pdbx_strand_id
1 'polypeptide(L)'
;RCIRDSSIIVSIITCFMILFLFKPTQEVQVNKEEMRAKLAAMGPMSGKELRTAFWVTLAIILWMTDTLHGVDIGWVTLFIAMAMSLPLVGEILTPASWSGVPLHVLIFLTAAVAIGRVGGATGMNAWIAQTVLPGTVPSDPYILAAFIATISIIIHMLLGSVIAVMGIIIPAMITFTSQMGITPLVPALLAYSAVASHYVLPFQHLNMLVGLGEDNGMYSQKETIRLGIPFIIVIYVMTVLIEVPYWSMLGLFDK
;
A
#
# COMPACT_ATOMS: atom_id res chain seq x y z
N ARG A 1 -1.28 -14.24 -5.53
CA ARG A 1 -2.68 -14.37 -6.00
C ARG A 1 -3.67 -13.98 -4.92
N CYS A 2 -3.55 -14.48 -3.68
CA CYS A 2 -4.49 -14.20 -2.58
C CYS A 2 -4.72 -12.69 -2.32
N ILE A 3 -3.65 -11.89 -2.24
CA ILE A 3 -3.74 -10.44 -2.00
C ILE A 3 -4.40 -9.73 -3.20
N ARG A 4 -4.06 -10.14 -4.42
CA ARG A 4 -4.62 -9.53 -5.63
C ARG A 4 -6.14 -9.69 -5.68
N ASP A 5 -6.64 -10.88 -5.35
CA ASP A 5 -8.06 -11.19 -5.44
C ASP A 5 -8.86 -10.43 -4.36
N SER A 6 -8.34 -10.36 -3.12
CA SER A 6 -8.89 -9.51 -2.05
C SER A 6 -8.88 -8.02 -2.42
N SER A 7 -7.81 -7.54 -3.06
CA SER A 7 -7.69 -6.14 -3.48
C SER A 7 -8.72 -5.72 -4.51
N ILE A 8 -9.11 -6.60 -5.44
CA ILE A 8 -10.16 -6.33 -6.43
C ILE A 8 -11.50 -6.14 -5.72
N ILE A 9 -11.85 -7.02 -4.79
CA ILE A 9 -13.10 -6.92 -4.02
C ILE A 9 -13.15 -5.62 -3.23
N VAL A 10 -12.07 -5.29 -2.51
CA VAL A 10 -11.97 -4.04 -1.74
C VAL A 10 -12.10 -2.83 -2.64
N SER A 11 -11.47 -2.82 -3.82
CA SER A 11 -11.57 -1.70 -4.77
C SER A 11 -13.01 -1.48 -5.23
N ILE A 12 -13.74 -2.55 -5.54
CA ILE A 12 -15.15 -2.46 -5.93
C ILE A 12 -15.99 -1.91 -4.77
N ILE A 13 -15.82 -2.44 -3.57
CA ILE A 13 -16.54 -1.96 -2.37
C ILE A 13 -16.23 -0.49 -2.12
N THR A 14 -14.97 -0.09 -2.24
CA THR A 14 -14.53 1.31 -2.07
C THR A 14 -15.22 2.23 -3.07
N CYS A 15 -15.29 1.86 -4.35
CA CYS A 15 -16.02 2.63 -5.35
C CYS A 15 -17.49 2.83 -4.96
N PHE A 16 -18.19 1.79 -4.56
CA PHE A 16 -19.58 1.89 -4.12
C PHE A 16 -19.72 2.76 -2.86
N MET A 17 -18.81 2.63 -1.89
CA MET A 17 -18.81 3.46 -0.69
C MET A 17 -18.62 4.95 -1.01
N ILE A 18 -17.68 5.27 -1.90
CA ILE A 18 -17.46 6.66 -2.33
C ILE A 18 -18.73 7.21 -2.96
N LEU A 19 -19.33 6.48 -3.89
CA LEU A 19 -20.58 6.91 -4.53
C LEU A 19 -21.76 7.07 -3.54
N PHE A 20 -21.79 6.25 -2.50
CA PHE A 20 -22.83 6.32 -1.47
C PHE A 20 -22.62 7.47 -0.50
N LEU A 21 -21.39 7.68 -0.03
CA LEU A 21 -21.05 8.68 0.98
C LEU A 21 -20.89 10.10 0.40
N PHE A 22 -20.41 10.19 -0.83
CA PHE A 22 -20.12 11.45 -1.51
C PHE A 22 -20.98 11.56 -2.78
N LYS A 23 -22.24 11.89 -2.59
CA LYS A 23 -23.14 12.14 -3.74
C LYS A 23 -22.64 13.39 -4.48
N PRO A 24 -22.42 13.33 -5.79
CA PRO A 24 -22.06 14.50 -6.58
C PRO A 24 -23.17 15.56 -6.47
N THR A 25 -22.79 16.76 -6.10
CA THR A 25 -23.70 17.91 -5.98
C THR A 25 -23.99 18.57 -7.33
N GLN A 26 -23.16 18.28 -8.32
CA GLN A 26 -23.30 18.77 -9.69
C GLN A 26 -23.10 17.60 -10.65
N GLU A 27 -23.92 17.56 -11.69
CA GLU A 27 -23.69 16.65 -12.81
C GLU A 27 -22.43 17.08 -13.55
N VAL A 28 -21.42 16.24 -13.53
CA VAL A 28 -20.22 16.44 -14.34
C VAL A 28 -20.58 16.17 -15.81
N GLN A 29 -20.98 17.19 -16.52
CA GLN A 29 -21.16 17.09 -17.96
C GLN A 29 -19.78 17.04 -18.62
N VAL A 30 -19.35 15.84 -18.97
CA VAL A 30 -18.17 15.66 -19.80
C VAL A 30 -18.50 16.09 -21.23
N ASN A 31 -18.13 17.30 -21.57
CA ASN A 31 -18.27 17.79 -22.95
C ASN A 31 -17.23 17.07 -23.83
N LYS A 32 -17.68 16.09 -24.60
CA LYS A 32 -16.82 15.31 -25.51
C LYS A 32 -16.12 16.17 -26.55
N GLU A 33 -16.73 17.27 -26.97
CA GLU A 33 -16.14 18.20 -27.95
C GLU A 33 -15.00 18.98 -27.33
N GLU A 34 -15.16 19.47 -26.09
CA GLU A 34 -14.09 20.15 -25.36
C GLU A 34 -12.92 19.22 -25.11
N MET A 35 -13.17 17.96 -24.71
CA MET A 35 -12.12 16.96 -24.51
C MET A 35 -11.40 16.63 -25.82
N ARG A 36 -12.11 16.53 -26.94
CA ARG A 36 -11.49 16.34 -28.25
C ARG A 36 -10.68 17.54 -28.68
N ALA A 37 -11.17 18.75 -28.42
CA ALA A 37 -10.44 19.97 -28.69
C ALA A 37 -9.15 20.06 -27.87
N LYS A 38 -9.20 19.74 -26.58
CA LYS A 38 -8.01 19.65 -25.72
C LYS A 38 -7.02 18.60 -26.23
N LEU A 39 -7.50 17.42 -26.62
CA LEU A 39 -6.66 16.36 -27.17
C LEU A 39 -6.02 16.80 -28.51
N ALA A 40 -6.78 17.44 -29.37
CA ALA A 40 -6.28 17.98 -30.64
C ALA A 40 -5.24 19.08 -30.43
N ALA A 41 -5.43 19.92 -29.41
CA ALA A 41 -4.49 20.98 -29.05
C ALA A 41 -3.16 20.45 -28.48
N MET A 42 -3.15 19.26 -27.88
CA MET A 42 -1.94 18.59 -27.41
C MET A 42 -1.04 18.13 -28.56
N GLY A 43 -1.61 17.89 -29.73
CA GLY A 43 -0.87 17.41 -30.91
C GLY A 43 -0.39 15.97 -30.81
N PRO A 44 0.46 15.52 -31.74
CA PRO A 44 1.07 14.19 -31.69
C PRO A 44 2.11 14.09 -30.56
N MET A 45 2.29 12.88 -30.05
CA MET A 45 3.31 12.62 -29.01
C MET A 45 4.69 13.13 -29.43
N SER A 46 5.30 13.89 -28.56
CA SER A 46 6.66 14.40 -28.75
C SER A 46 7.69 13.25 -28.63
N GLY A 47 8.87 13.43 -29.19
CA GLY A 47 9.94 12.44 -29.05
C GLY A 47 10.35 12.19 -27.60
N LYS A 48 10.17 13.17 -26.72
CA LYS A 48 10.44 13.03 -25.29
C LYS A 48 9.38 12.17 -24.59
N GLU A 49 8.12 12.36 -24.93
CA GLU A 49 7.02 11.55 -24.42
C GLU A 49 7.12 10.08 -24.87
N LEU A 50 7.49 9.85 -26.12
CA LEU A 50 7.69 8.50 -26.65
C LEU A 50 8.85 7.79 -25.94
N ARG A 51 9.98 8.48 -25.69
CA ARG A 51 11.09 7.93 -24.91
C ARG A 51 10.68 7.65 -23.46
N THR A 52 9.91 8.53 -22.85
CA THR A 52 9.38 8.32 -21.49
C THR A 52 8.49 7.09 -21.45
N ALA A 53 7.55 6.96 -22.39
CA ALA A 53 6.68 5.79 -22.49
C ALA A 53 7.49 4.49 -22.67
N PHE A 54 8.53 4.50 -23.51
CA PHE A 54 9.41 3.35 -23.69
C PHE A 54 10.10 2.93 -22.39
N TRP A 55 10.75 3.87 -21.67
CA TRP A 55 11.49 3.56 -20.45
C TRP A 55 10.58 3.11 -19.30
N VAL A 56 9.41 3.75 -19.15
CA VAL A 56 8.43 3.35 -18.14
C VAL A 56 7.86 1.96 -18.45
N THR A 57 7.54 1.68 -19.71
CA THR A 57 7.06 0.35 -20.12
C THR A 57 8.13 -0.72 -19.89
N LEU A 58 9.39 -0.43 -20.23
CA LEU A 58 10.51 -1.34 -19.98
C LEU A 58 10.69 -1.61 -18.47
N ALA A 59 10.59 -0.56 -17.62
CA ALA A 59 10.65 -0.74 -16.17
C ALA A 59 9.55 -1.67 -15.68
N ILE A 60 8.31 -1.46 -16.11
CA ILE A 60 7.18 -2.31 -15.73
C ILE A 60 7.40 -3.77 -16.16
N ILE A 61 7.87 -4.00 -17.38
CA ILE A 61 8.17 -5.34 -17.88
C ILE A 61 9.24 -6.01 -17.02
N LEU A 62 10.33 -5.30 -16.71
CA LEU A 62 11.40 -5.83 -15.87
C LEU A 62 10.94 -6.11 -14.43
N TRP A 63 10.10 -5.27 -13.85
CA TRP A 63 9.51 -5.52 -12.52
C TRP A 63 8.57 -6.73 -12.50
N MET A 64 7.84 -6.97 -13.59
CA MET A 64 6.95 -8.14 -13.70
C MET A 64 7.71 -9.45 -14.00
N THR A 65 8.92 -9.35 -14.48
CA THR A 65 9.78 -10.50 -14.88
C THR A 65 10.97 -10.70 -13.94
N ASP A 66 10.95 -10.12 -12.74
CA ASP A 66 12.01 -10.21 -11.75
C ASP A 66 12.41 -11.66 -11.43
N THR A 67 11.43 -12.56 -11.38
CA THR A 67 11.63 -14.00 -11.17
C THR A 67 12.40 -14.69 -12.32
N LEU A 68 12.42 -14.11 -13.51
CA LEU A 68 13.14 -14.69 -14.67
C LEU A 68 14.61 -14.28 -14.71
N HIS A 69 14.92 -13.03 -14.35
CA HIS A 69 16.29 -12.51 -14.43
C HIS A 69 16.98 -12.40 -13.05
N GLY A 70 16.23 -12.51 -11.94
CA GLY A 70 16.78 -12.50 -10.58
C GLY A 70 17.40 -11.17 -10.12
N VAL A 71 17.19 -10.08 -10.86
CA VAL A 71 17.68 -8.74 -10.49
C VAL A 71 16.68 -8.07 -9.58
N ASP A 72 17.15 -7.57 -8.45
CA ASP A 72 16.31 -6.84 -7.49
C ASP A 72 15.64 -5.61 -8.13
N ILE A 73 14.37 -5.40 -7.81
CA ILE A 73 13.53 -4.32 -8.35
C ILE A 73 14.16 -2.93 -8.12
N GLY A 74 14.85 -2.73 -6.99
CA GLY A 74 15.56 -1.49 -6.69
C GLY A 74 16.69 -1.21 -7.67
N TRP A 75 17.47 -2.22 -8.03
CA TRP A 75 18.51 -2.10 -9.05
C TRP A 75 17.95 -1.81 -10.43
N VAL A 76 16.88 -2.50 -10.84
CA VAL A 76 16.17 -2.22 -12.10
C VAL A 76 15.73 -0.76 -12.14
N THR A 77 15.10 -0.28 -11.06
CA THR A 77 14.63 1.12 -10.97
C THR A 77 15.78 2.11 -11.09
N LEU A 78 16.90 1.85 -10.39
CA LEU A 78 18.08 2.70 -10.44
C LEU A 78 18.67 2.76 -11.85
N PHE A 79 18.87 1.62 -12.51
CA PHE A 79 19.39 1.56 -13.87
C PHE A 79 18.50 2.29 -14.88
N ILE A 80 17.18 2.11 -14.80
CA ILE A 80 16.23 2.83 -15.66
C ILE A 80 16.31 4.34 -15.41
N ALA A 81 16.32 4.79 -14.16
CA ALA A 81 16.43 6.20 -13.83
C ALA A 81 17.75 6.81 -14.35
N MET A 82 18.85 6.07 -14.21
CA MET A 82 20.15 6.50 -14.78
C MET A 82 20.08 6.57 -16.31
N ALA A 83 19.53 5.57 -16.98
CA ALA A 83 19.37 5.56 -18.44
C ALA A 83 18.50 6.73 -18.93
N MET A 84 17.41 7.04 -18.21
CA MET A 84 16.56 8.21 -18.51
C MET A 84 17.27 9.55 -18.31
N SER A 85 18.36 9.58 -17.55
CA SER A 85 19.18 10.79 -17.29
C SER A 85 20.31 10.96 -18.29
N LEU A 86 20.71 9.89 -18.99
CA LEU A 86 21.87 9.94 -19.90
C LEU A 86 21.56 10.76 -21.16
N PRO A 87 22.50 11.62 -21.60
CA PRO A 87 22.44 12.24 -22.91
C PRO A 87 22.40 11.18 -24.02
N LEU A 88 21.73 11.42 -25.11
CA LEU A 88 21.58 10.54 -26.28
C LEU A 88 20.61 9.35 -26.09
N VAL A 89 20.46 8.81 -24.88
CA VAL A 89 19.63 7.62 -24.61
C VAL A 89 18.29 8.01 -24.00
N GLY A 90 18.31 8.82 -22.96
CA GLY A 90 17.12 9.25 -22.24
C GLY A 90 16.74 10.70 -22.51
N GLU A 91 17.56 11.63 -22.04
CA GLU A 91 17.32 13.09 -22.06
C GLU A 91 15.96 13.48 -21.46
N ILE A 92 15.45 12.66 -20.54
CA ILE A 92 14.14 12.85 -19.90
C ILE A 92 14.32 13.51 -18.53
N LEU A 93 15.16 12.89 -17.69
CA LEU A 93 15.49 13.39 -16.37
C LEU A 93 16.66 14.38 -16.45
N THR A 94 16.48 15.52 -15.84
CA THR A 94 17.49 16.57 -15.72
C THR A 94 17.93 16.71 -14.27
N PRO A 95 19.04 17.40 -13.95
CA PRO A 95 19.38 17.70 -12.56
C PRO A 95 18.26 18.37 -11.77
N ALA A 96 17.45 19.21 -12.42
CA ALA A 96 16.28 19.83 -11.81
C ALA A 96 15.18 18.82 -11.45
N SER A 97 15.08 17.69 -12.13
CA SER A 97 14.11 16.63 -11.81
C SER A 97 14.39 15.98 -10.45
N TRP A 98 15.65 15.99 -9.99
CA TRP A 98 16.04 15.45 -8.69
C TRP A 98 15.59 16.34 -7.53
N SER A 99 15.39 17.63 -7.75
CA SER A 99 14.85 18.53 -6.71
C SER A 99 13.41 18.22 -6.33
N GLY A 100 12.66 17.54 -7.21
CA GLY A 100 11.31 17.03 -6.94
C GLY A 100 11.28 15.76 -6.09
N VAL A 101 12.42 15.13 -5.79
CA VAL A 101 12.46 13.93 -4.94
C VAL A 101 12.35 14.33 -3.47
N PRO A 102 11.30 13.90 -2.75
CA PRO A 102 11.11 14.25 -1.35
C PRO A 102 12.09 13.47 -0.45
N LEU A 103 13.32 13.98 -0.34
CA LEU A 103 14.40 13.30 0.39
C LEU A 103 14.03 12.98 1.85
N HIS A 104 13.27 13.85 2.51
CA HIS A 104 12.77 13.62 3.86
C HIS A 104 11.88 12.36 3.96
N VAL A 105 11.08 12.07 2.93
CA VAL A 105 10.28 10.85 2.85
C VAL A 105 11.17 9.63 2.69
N LEU A 106 12.19 9.68 1.84
CA LEU A 106 13.13 8.57 1.64
C LEU A 106 13.90 8.25 2.93
N ILE A 107 14.38 9.27 3.65
CA ILE A 107 15.05 9.09 4.94
C ILE A 107 14.09 8.48 5.96
N PHE A 108 12.84 8.99 6.04
CA PHE A 108 11.83 8.45 6.93
C PHE A 108 11.52 6.98 6.63
N LEU A 109 11.32 6.61 5.36
CA LEU A 109 11.06 5.23 4.96
C LEU A 109 12.23 4.31 5.31
N THR A 110 13.46 4.75 5.05
CA THR A 110 14.66 3.99 5.38
C THR A 110 14.78 3.77 6.90
N ALA A 111 14.55 4.81 7.69
CA ALA A 111 14.56 4.72 9.15
C ALA A 111 13.46 3.77 9.68
N ALA A 112 12.25 3.85 9.15
CA ALA A 112 11.14 2.99 9.53
C ALA A 112 11.43 1.50 9.26
N VAL A 113 11.98 1.17 8.09
CA VAL A 113 12.41 -0.19 7.75
C VAL A 113 13.57 -0.64 8.67
N ALA A 114 14.53 0.25 8.95
CA ALA A 114 15.64 -0.04 9.86
C ALA A 114 15.17 -0.36 11.27
N ILE A 115 14.18 0.37 11.82
CA ILE A 115 13.59 0.09 13.14
C ILE A 115 13.03 -1.34 13.19
N GLY A 116 12.28 -1.76 12.17
CA GLY A 116 11.74 -3.12 12.10
C GLY A 116 12.83 -4.19 12.08
N ARG A 117 13.90 -3.98 11.31
CA ARG A 117 15.05 -4.90 11.22
C ARG A 117 15.85 -4.96 12.53
N VAL A 118 16.15 -3.80 13.12
CA VAL A 118 16.84 -3.71 14.41
C VAL A 118 15.99 -4.36 15.49
N GLY A 119 14.67 -4.12 15.52
CA GLY A 119 13.76 -4.77 16.44
C GLY A 119 13.77 -6.29 16.35
N GLY A 120 13.88 -6.84 15.14
CA GLY A 120 14.06 -8.29 14.94
C GLY A 120 15.42 -8.79 15.44
N ALA A 121 16.51 -8.09 15.08
CA ALA A 121 17.86 -8.49 15.43
C ALA A 121 18.17 -8.38 16.95
N THR A 122 17.56 -7.41 17.64
CA THR A 122 17.74 -7.18 19.08
C THR A 122 16.78 -7.98 19.97
N GLY A 123 15.79 -8.68 19.37
CA GLY A 123 14.75 -9.36 20.13
C GLY A 123 13.61 -8.44 20.64
N MET A 124 13.64 -7.15 20.30
CA MET A 124 12.60 -6.19 20.70
C MET A 124 11.21 -6.62 20.23
N ASN A 125 11.09 -7.10 18.99
CA ASN A 125 9.82 -7.56 18.45
C ASN A 125 9.27 -8.76 19.22
N ALA A 126 10.13 -9.71 19.60
CA ALA A 126 9.76 -10.85 20.43
C ALA A 126 9.35 -10.41 21.84
N TRP A 127 10.07 -9.46 22.43
CA TRP A 127 9.73 -8.91 23.75
C TRP A 127 8.35 -8.19 23.72
N ILE A 128 8.07 -7.39 22.69
CA ILE A 128 6.76 -6.74 22.50
C ILE A 128 5.68 -7.82 22.38
N ALA A 129 5.89 -8.86 21.56
CA ALA A 129 4.93 -9.93 21.38
C ALA A 129 4.62 -10.67 22.71
N GLN A 130 5.65 -10.90 23.54
CA GLN A 130 5.47 -11.60 24.82
C GLN A 130 4.88 -10.74 25.94
N THR A 131 5.11 -9.42 25.90
CA THR A 131 4.76 -8.51 27.01
C THR A 131 3.44 -7.78 26.75
N VAL A 132 3.19 -7.39 25.50
CA VAL A 132 2.03 -6.55 25.14
C VAL A 132 0.87 -7.38 24.61
N LEU A 133 1.16 -8.50 23.95
CA LEU A 133 0.11 -9.37 23.40
C LEU A 133 -0.41 -10.34 24.49
N PRO A 134 -1.65 -10.81 24.36
CA PRO A 134 -2.21 -11.80 25.26
C PRO A 134 -1.34 -13.06 25.36
N GLY A 135 -1.26 -13.66 26.53
CA GLY A 135 -0.47 -14.90 26.72
C GLY A 135 -1.00 -16.13 25.98
N THR A 136 -2.23 -16.04 25.46
CA THR A 136 -2.88 -17.12 24.68
C THR A 136 -3.24 -16.64 23.29
N VAL A 137 -2.79 -17.39 22.28
CA VAL A 137 -3.15 -17.13 20.88
C VAL A 137 -4.54 -17.73 20.61
N PRO A 138 -5.49 -16.98 20.01
CA PRO A 138 -6.77 -17.54 19.61
C PRO A 138 -6.57 -18.69 18.61
N SER A 139 -7.12 -19.86 18.93
CA SER A 139 -7.03 -21.05 18.05
C SER A 139 -8.02 -21.00 16.88
N ASP A 140 -9.10 -20.26 17.03
CA ASP A 140 -10.09 -20.05 15.97
C ASP A 140 -9.55 -19.05 14.93
N PRO A 141 -9.51 -19.42 13.63
CA PRO A 141 -8.97 -18.55 12.57
C PRO A 141 -9.69 -17.22 12.44
N TYR A 142 -10.99 -17.16 12.68
CA TYR A 142 -11.78 -15.93 12.58
C TYR A 142 -11.45 -14.97 13.73
N ILE A 143 -11.33 -15.51 14.95
CA ILE A 143 -10.94 -14.72 16.12
C ILE A 143 -9.49 -14.24 15.98
N LEU A 144 -8.59 -15.08 15.47
CA LEU A 144 -7.21 -14.73 15.19
C LEU A 144 -7.12 -13.58 14.17
N ALA A 145 -7.86 -13.68 13.06
CA ALA A 145 -7.88 -12.64 12.02
C ALA A 145 -8.44 -11.32 12.57
N ALA A 146 -9.53 -11.36 13.33
CA ALA A 146 -10.10 -10.17 13.97
C ALA A 146 -9.12 -9.56 14.98
N PHE A 147 -8.42 -10.37 15.76
CA PHE A 147 -7.40 -9.92 16.71
C PHE A 147 -6.22 -9.24 15.99
N ILE A 148 -5.65 -9.88 14.97
CA ILE A 148 -4.54 -9.32 14.19
C ILE A 148 -4.96 -8.01 13.53
N ALA A 149 -6.15 -7.96 12.92
CA ALA A 149 -6.68 -6.74 12.31
C ALA A 149 -6.84 -5.61 13.35
N THR A 150 -7.41 -5.92 14.53
CA THR A 150 -7.60 -4.93 15.60
C THR A 150 -6.28 -4.32 16.05
N ILE A 151 -5.30 -5.15 16.40
CA ILE A 151 -3.99 -4.67 16.87
C ILE A 151 -3.29 -3.87 15.76
N SER A 152 -3.35 -4.34 14.52
CA SER A 152 -2.75 -3.66 13.37
C SER A 152 -3.36 -2.28 13.14
N ILE A 153 -4.68 -2.15 13.21
CA ILE A 153 -5.39 -0.87 13.08
C ILE A 153 -5.04 0.08 14.23
N ILE A 154 -5.04 -0.40 15.47
CA ILE A 154 -4.70 0.43 16.65
C ILE A 154 -3.28 0.99 16.51
N ILE A 155 -2.31 0.14 16.18
CA ILE A 155 -0.92 0.59 16.03
C ILE A 155 -0.78 1.52 14.82
N HIS A 156 -1.51 1.28 13.73
CA HIS A 156 -1.51 2.17 12.59
C HIS A 156 -2.10 3.56 12.91
N MET A 157 -3.12 3.61 13.75
CA MET A 157 -3.65 4.90 14.26
C MET A 157 -2.63 5.67 15.10
N LEU A 158 -1.78 4.96 15.85
CA LEU A 158 -0.78 5.59 16.71
C LEU A 158 0.48 6.05 15.94
N LEU A 159 0.97 5.22 15.03
CA LEU A 159 2.24 5.47 14.32
C LEU A 159 2.05 6.23 13.00
N GLY A 160 0.88 6.17 12.39
CA GLY A 160 0.55 6.93 11.18
C GLY A 160 1.40 6.61 9.94
N SER A 161 2.09 5.49 9.90
CA SER A 161 2.93 5.09 8.77
C SER A 161 2.80 3.60 8.49
N VAL A 162 2.29 3.25 7.31
CA VAL A 162 2.14 1.87 6.84
C VAL A 162 3.44 1.08 6.99
N ILE A 163 4.55 1.62 6.52
CA ILE A 163 5.85 0.92 6.50
C ILE A 163 6.39 0.70 7.91
N ALA A 164 6.31 1.72 8.77
CA ALA A 164 6.74 1.59 10.16
C ALA A 164 5.89 0.55 10.91
N VAL A 165 4.58 0.60 10.73
CA VAL A 165 3.65 -0.35 11.35
C VAL A 165 3.91 -1.77 10.87
N MET A 166 4.05 -1.99 9.57
CA MET A 166 4.37 -3.32 9.02
C MET A 166 5.71 -3.85 9.52
N GLY A 167 6.72 -2.99 9.64
CA GLY A 167 8.03 -3.35 10.17
C GLY A 167 7.99 -3.85 11.62
N ILE A 168 6.98 -3.45 12.39
CA ILE A 168 6.78 -3.86 13.78
C ILE A 168 5.77 -5.02 13.88
N ILE A 169 4.60 -4.86 13.28
CA ILE A 169 3.46 -5.78 13.45
C ILE A 169 3.72 -7.13 12.80
N ILE A 170 4.26 -7.16 11.58
CA ILE A 170 4.44 -8.44 10.87
C ILE A 170 5.37 -9.38 11.65
N PRO A 171 6.59 -8.98 12.04
CA PRO A 171 7.44 -9.84 12.85
C PRO A 171 6.82 -10.22 14.20
N ALA A 172 6.12 -9.27 14.86
CA ALA A 172 5.47 -9.53 16.13
C ALA A 172 4.34 -10.58 15.99
N MET A 173 3.50 -10.47 14.99
CA MET A 173 2.41 -11.43 14.74
C MET A 173 2.93 -12.80 14.30
N ILE A 174 3.98 -12.86 13.48
CA ILE A 174 4.63 -14.13 13.13
C ILE A 174 5.17 -14.81 14.40
N THR A 175 5.85 -14.07 15.28
CA THR A 175 6.36 -14.60 16.56
C THR A 175 5.22 -15.05 17.45
N PHE A 176 4.17 -14.26 17.59
CA PHE A 176 2.99 -14.55 18.39
C PHE A 176 2.29 -15.85 17.95
N THR A 177 2.16 -16.07 16.64
CA THR A 177 1.49 -17.24 16.08
C THR A 177 2.39 -18.43 15.82
N SER A 178 3.71 -18.31 16.11
CA SER A 178 4.72 -19.35 15.80
C SER A 178 4.41 -20.73 16.41
N GLN A 179 3.75 -20.76 17.58
CA GLN A 179 3.40 -22.01 18.26
C GLN A 179 2.17 -22.72 17.67
N MET A 180 1.40 -22.04 16.82
CA MET A 180 0.20 -22.63 16.22
C MET A 180 0.51 -23.59 15.08
N GLY A 181 1.72 -23.54 14.52
CA GLY A 181 2.13 -24.34 13.36
C GLY A 181 1.54 -23.87 12.03
N ILE A 182 0.83 -22.73 12.02
CA ILE A 182 0.36 -22.10 10.77
C ILE A 182 1.53 -21.44 10.02
N THR A 183 1.39 -21.33 8.71
CA THR A 183 2.42 -20.66 7.91
C THR A 183 2.59 -19.20 8.34
N PRO A 184 3.83 -18.68 8.46
CA PRO A 184 4.10 -17.26 8.76
C PRO A 184 3.46 -16.28 7.78
N LEU A 185 3.09 -16.77 6.60
CA LEU A 185 2.39 -15.99 5.58
C LEU A 185 1.02 -15.49 6.04
N VAL A 186 0.29 -16.30 6.81
CA VAL A 186 -1.07 -15.95 7.29
C VAL A 186 -1.06 -14.71 8.17
N PRO A 187 -0.34 -14.66 9.31
CA PRO A 187 -0.33 -13.46 10.14
C PRO A 187 0.28 -12.25 9.43
N ALA A 188 1.26 -12.47 8.55
CA ALA A 188 1.84 -11.40 7.76
C ALA A 188 0.83 -10.78 6.79
N LEU A 189 0.06 -11.60 6.08
CA LEU A 189 -0.94 -11.12 5.12
C LEU A 189 -2.15 -10.48 5.81
N LEU A 190 -2.64 -11.04 6.93
CA LEU A 190 -3.71 -10.44 7.71
C LEU A 190 -3.33 -9.04 8.22
N ALA A 191 -2.12 -8.90 8.77
CA ALA A 191 -1.60 -7.61 9.21
C ALA A 191 -1.43 -6.64 8.03
N TYR A 192 -0.91 -7.13 6.90
CA TYR A 192 -0.75 -6.34 5.67
C TYR A 192 -2.09 -5.83 5.16
N SER A 193 -3.08 -6.70 5.00
CA SER A 193 -4.42 -6.34 4.50
C SER A 193 -5.09 -5.30 5.39
N ALA A 194 -4.99 -5.48 6.72
CA ALA A 194 -5.55 -4.55 7.68
C ALA A 194 -4.90 -3.16 7.61
N VAL A 195 -3.57 -3.08 7.54
CA VAL A 195 -2.83 -1.81 7.54
C VAL A 195 -2.90 -1.14 6.17
N ALA A 196 -2.70 -1.87 5.08
CA ALA A 196 -2.66 -1.32 3.73
C ALA A 196 -4.00 -0.73 3.28
N SER A 197 -5.10 -1.25 3.82
CA SER A 197 -6.46 -0.78 3.52
C SER A 197 -7.00 0.23 4.53
N HIS A 198 -6.30 0.47 5.65
CA HIS A 198 -6.77 1.34 6.72
C HIS A 198 -6.26 2.77 6.53
N TYR A 199 -7.18 3.71 6.26
CA TYR A 199 -6.89 5.13 6.11
C TYR A 199 -8.02 5.99 6.72
N VAL A 200 -7.85 6.38 7.96
CA VAL A 200 -8.76 7.32 8.65
C VAL A 200 -8.13 8.71 8.68
N LEU A 201 -6.83 8.76 8.96
CA LEU A 201 -6.09 10.01 9.03
C LEU A 201 -5.24 10.18 7.77
N PRO A 202 -5.17 11.39 7.20
CA PRO A 202 -4.52 11.64 5.91
C PRO A 202 -3.03 11.32 5.91
N PHE A 203 -2.35 11.43 7.05
CA PHE A 203 -0.91 11.15 7.17
C PHE A 203 -0.57 9.66 7.27
N GLN A 204 -1.56 8.77 7.33
CA GLN A 204 -1.33 7.32 7.41
C GLN A 204 -0.79 6.74 6.11
N HIS A 205 -1.20 7.31 4.99
CA HIS A 205 -0.75 6.88 3.67
C HIS A 205 -0.19 8.05 2.88
N LEU A 206 0.98 7.87 2.28
CA LEU A 206 1.59 8.87 1.41
C LEU A 206 0.65 9.27 0.26
N ASN A 207 -0.05 8.30 -0.30
CA ASN A 207 -1.02 8.53 -1.39
C ASN A 207 -2.15 9.49 -0.99
N MET A 208 -2.56 9.45 0.28
CA MET A 208 -3.59 10.35 0.79
C MET A 208 -3.09 11.79 0.97
N LEU A 209 -1.79 11.98 1.18
CA LEU A 209 -1.22 13.33 1.28
C LEU A 209 -1.16 14.06 -0.06
N VAL A 210 -1.07 13.32 -1.17
CA VAL A 210 -0.93 13.90 -2.51
C VAL A 210 -2.16 14.72 -2.91
N GLY A 211 -3.37 14.28 -2.51
CA GLY A 211 -4.62 14.97 -2.86
C GLY A 211 -5.18 15.86 -1.76
N LEU A 212 -4.50 15.92 -0.60
CA LEU A 212 -4.99 16.67 0.56
C LEU A 212 -4.54 18.12 0.52
N GLY A 213 -5.44 19.04 0.89
CA GLY A 213 -5.14 20.43 1.12
C GLY A 213 -5.58 21.37 0.01
N GLU A 214 -5.46 22.66 0.28
CA GLU A 214 -5.96 23.72 -0.59
C GLU A 214 -5.24 23.80 -1.93
N ASP A 215 -3.94 23.49 -1.96
CA ASP A 215 -3.13 23.54 -3.17
C ASP A 215 -3.48 22.44 -4.17
N ASN A 216 -3.90 21.27 -3.69
CA ASN A 216 -4.28 20.13 -4.53
C ASN A 216 -5.80 20.00 -4.74
N GLY A 217 -6.61 20.57 -3.82
CA GLY A 217 -8.04 20.76 -3.96
C GLY A 217 -8.90 19.51 -4.19
N MET A 218 -8.35 18.30 -4.00
CA MET A 218 -9.06 17.05 -4.31
C MET A 218 -10.00 16.63 -3.19
N TYR A 219 -9.56 16.71 -1.94
CA TYR A 219 -10.36 16.35 -0.77
C TYR A 219 -9.81 16.95 0.53
N SER A 220 -10.68 17.04 1.51
CA SER A 220 -10.38 17.54 2.85
C SER A 220 -10.13 16.42 3.86
N GLN A 221 -9.50 16.74 4.98
CA GLN A 221 -9.35 15.80 6.10
C GLN A 221 -10.68 15.26 6.61
N LYS A 222 -11.75 16.08 6.61
CA LYS A 222 -13.09 15.65 7.05
C LYS A 222 -13.64 14.56 6.12
N GLU A 223 -13.42 14.69 4.83
CA GLU A 223 -13.85 13.68 3.84
C GLU A 223 -13.06 12.39 3.99
N THR A 224 -11.74 12.48 4.25
CA THR A 224 -10.92 11.30 4.55
C THR A 224 -11.44 10.54 5.76
N ILE A 225 -11.73 11.23 6.87
CA ILE A 225 -12.28 10.62 8.08
C ILE A 225 -13.68 10.04 7.82
N ARG A 226 -14.53 10.77 7.09
CA ARG A 226 -15.89 10.33 6.74
C ARG A 226 -15.91 9.04 5.93
N LEU A 227 -14.91 8.82 5.08
CA LEU A 227 -14.74 7.57 4.35
C LEU A 227 -14.05 6.51 5.20
N GLY A 228 -12.99 6.87 5.90
CA GLY A 228 -12.12 5.93 6.62
C GLY A 228 -12.79 5.22 7.79
N ILE A 229 -13.66 5.90 8.55
CA ILE A 229 -14.35 5.27 9.70
C ILE A 229 -15.26 4.12 9.25
N PRO A 230 -16.21 4.29 8.31
CA PRO A 230 -16.99 3.17 7.80
C PRO A 230 -16.12 2.10 7.12
N PHE A 231 -14.99 2.48 6.55
CA PHE A 231 -14.09 1.56 5.88
C PHE A 231 -13.41 0.57 6.84
N ILE A 232 -13.29 0.90 8.12
CA ILE A 232 -12.85 -0.07 9.15
C ILE A 232 -13.74 -1.31 9.14
N ILE A 233 -15.05 -1.14 8.99
CA ILE A 233 -15.99 -2.29 8.91
C ILE A 233 -15.66 -3.14 7.68
N VAL A 234 -15.36 -2.50 6.55
CA VAL A 234 -14.98 -3.21 5.31
C VAL A 234 -13.70 -4.02 5.53
N ILE A 235 -12.72 -3.47 6.25
CA ILE A 235 -11.47 -4.18 6.60
C ILE A 235 -11.79 -5.45 7.39
N TYR A 236 -12.65 -5.37 8.41
CA TYR A 236 -13.04 -6.57 9.17
C TYR A 236 -13.81 -7.58 8.32
N VAL A 237 -14.75 -7.13 7.50
CA VAL A 237 -15.46 -8.01 6.56
C VAL A 237 -14.47 -8.69 5.63
N MET A 238 -13.51 -7.96 5.09
CA MET A 238 -12.49 -8.52 4.20
C MET A 238 -11.59 -9.53 4.92
N THR A 239 -10.95 -9.12 6.01
CA THR A 239 -9.97 -9.96 6.70
C THR A 239 -10.60 -11.18 7.36
N VAL A 240 -11.78 -11.03 7.97
CA VAL A 240 -12.41 -12.10 8.75
C VAL A 240 -13.36 -12.96 7.90
N LEU A 241 -14.20 -12.33 7.07
CA LEU A 241 -15.27 -13.07 6.36
C LEU A 241 -14.90 -13.45 4.93
N ILE A 242 -13.85 -12.86 4.34
CA ILE A 242 -13.43 -13.16 2.97
C ILE A 242 -12.07 -13.88 2.98
N GLU A 243 -11.05 -13.30 3.61
CA GLU A 243 -9.70 -13.88 3.58
C GLU A 243 -9.60 -15.17 4.36
N VAL A 244 -10.19 -15.26 5.55
CA VAL A 244 -10.13 -16.49 6.37
C VAL A 244 -10.75 -17.69 5.64
N PRO A 245 -12.01 -17.65 5.16
CA PRO A 245 -12.58 -18.78 4.42
C PRO A 245 -11.77 -19.11 3.15
N TYR A 246 -11.36 -18.10 2.41
CA TYR A 246 -10.62 -18.28 1.17
C TYR A 246 -9.24 -18.93 1.42
N TRP A 247 -8.51 -18.48 2.42
CA TRP A 247 -7.21 -19.06 2.75
C TRP A 247 -7.33 -20.43 3.45
N SER A 248 -8.42 -20.68 4.18
CA SER A 248 -8.70 -22.01 4.69
C SER A 248 -8.94 -23.00 3.54
N MET A 249 -9.66 -22.59 2.48
CA MET A 249 -9.81 -23.41 1.28
C MET A 249 -8.50 -23.68 0.55
N LEU A 250 -7.50 -22.81 0.70
CA LEU A 250 -6.15 -22.98 0.16
C LEU A 250 -5.21 -23.78 1.09
N GLY A 251 -5.70 -24.23 2.25
CA GLY A 251 -4.91 -24.97 3.23
C GLY A 251 -3.84 -24.14 3.96
N LEU A 252 -3.97 -22.80 3.98
CA LEU A 252 -2.96 -21.93 4.60
C LEU A 252 -3.03 -21.92 6.14
N PHE A 253 -4.16 -22.35 6.72
CA PHE A 253 -4.36 -22.52 8.16
C PHE A 253 -4.09 -23.95 8.63
N ASP A 254 -3.93 -24.89 7.69
CA ASP A 254 -3.62 -26.29 8.01
C ASP A 254 -2.15 -26.42 8.38
N LYS A 255 -1.87 -27.34 9.32
CA LYS A 255 -0.52 -27.63 9.83
C LYS A 255 0.31 -28.43 8.82
#